data_2841007e04ea8f5ebd9e241d64426aac
#
_entry.id   2841007e04ea8f5ebd9e241d64426aac
#
_cell.length_a   1.000
_cell.length_b   1.000
_cell.length_c   1.000
_cell.angle_alpha   90.00
_cell.angle_beta   90.00
_cell.angle_gamma   90.00
#
_symmetry.space_group_name_H-M   'P 1'
#
loop_
_entity.id
_entity.type
_entity.pdbx_description
1 polymer ?
#
loop_
_entity_poly.entity_id
_entity_poly.type
_entity_poly.pdbx_seq_one_letter_code
_entity_poly.pdbx_strand_id
1 'polypeptide(L)'
;MNKNVTIKLLGKEFVVGCPAENEADLFASVDHLNGKMEEIRASGKIIGMERIAVMAALNISNEFLSAKIEQHREIEETMHRLSEKIDKSLGG
;
A
#
# COMPACT_ATOMS: atom_id res chain seq x y z
N MET A 1 -13.36 13.26 -15.65
CA MET A 1 -13.89 12.38 -16.67
C MET A 1 -13.15 11.04 -16.64
N ASN A 2 -13.85 9.93 -16.64
CA ASN A 2 -13.20 8.61 -16.60
C ASN A 2 -12.67 8.24 -17.98
N LYS A 3 -11.54 7.57 -17.98
CA LYS A 3 -10.97 7.02 -19.21
C LYS A 3 -10.53 5.58 -18.97
N ASN A 4 -10.42 4.82 -20.05
CA ASN A 4 -9.93 3.44 -19.98
C ASN A 4 -8.42 3.44 -20.16
N VAL A 5 -7.74 2.77 -19.25
CA VAL A 5 -6.28 2.66 -19.23
C VAL A 5 -5.89 1.20 -19.32
N THR A 6 -4.97 0.87 -20.20
CA THR A 6 -4.44 -0.49 -20.31
C THR A 6 -3.24 -0.62 -19.38
N ILE A 7 -3.30 -1.61 -18.49
CA ILE A 7 -2.22 -1.92 -17.54
C ILE A 7 -1.71 -3.34 -17.80
N LYS A 8 -0.49 -3.62 -17.37
CA LYS A 8 0.10 -4.95 -17.49
C LYS A 8 0.53 -5.48 -16.12
N LEU A 9 0.12 -6.72 -15.83
CA LEU A 9 0.53 -7.44 -14.62
C LEU A 9 1.05 -8.81 -15.05
N LEU A 10 2.32 -9.09 -14.76
CA LEU A 10 3.02 -10.32 -15.19
C LEU A 10 2.90 -10.53 -16.70
N GLY A 11 2.96 -9.44 -17.47
CA GLY A 11 2.86 -9.50 -18.93
C GLY A 11 1.45 -9.61 -19.49
N LYS A 12 0.44 -9.75 -18.66
CA LYS A 12 -0.95 -9.84 -19.09
C LYS A 12 -1.61 -8.47 -19.04
N GLU A 13 -2.33 -8.12 -20.08
CA GLU A 13 -3.00 -6.83 -20.21
C GLU A 13 -4.39 -6.83 -19.59
N PHE A 14 -4.71 -5.74 -18.91
CA PHE A 14 -6.02 -5.47 -18.35
C PHE A 14 -6.44 -4.05 -18.66
N VAL A 15 -7.72 -3.84 -18.90
CA VAL A 15 -8.26 -2.50 -19.11
C VAL A 15 -9.00 -2.07 -17.84
N VAL A 16 -8.60 -0.91 -17.32
CA VAL A 16 -9.14 -0.39 -16.07
C VAL A 16 -9.68 1.02 -16.32
N GLY A 17 -10.91 1.29 -15.82
CA GLY A 17 -11.45 2.64 -15.85
C GLY A 17 -10.92 3.45 -14.69
N CYS A 18 -10.44 4.67 -14.94
CA CYS A 18 -10.04 5.58 -13.87
C CYS A 18 -10.27 7.03 -14.28
N PRO A 19 -10.48 7.94 -13.29
CA PRO A 19 -10.50 9.37 -13.59
C PRO A 19 -9.16 9.80 -14.17
N ALA A 20 -9.20 10.72 -15.15
CA ALA A 20 -7.98 11.18 -15.82
C ALA A 20 -6.94 11.75 -14.86
N GLU A 21 -7.40 12.45 -13.81
CA GLU A 21 -6.53 13.04 -12.79
C GLU A 21 -5.84 12.01 -11.91
N ASN A 22 -6.32 10.76 -11.89
CA ASN A 22 -5.76 9.68 -11.06
C ASN A 22 -4.88 8.72 -11.85
N GLU A 23 -4.64 8.99 -13.12
CA GLU A 23 -3.88 8.09 -13.99
C GLU A 23 -2.44 7.84 -13.49
N ALA A 24 -1.76 8.88 -13.03
CA ALA A 24 -0.40 8.74 -12.51
C ALA A 24 -0.38 7.85 -11.25
N ASP A 25 -1.37 8.02 -10.37
CA ASP A 25 -1.51 7.19 -9.16
C ASP A 25 -1.80 5.74 -9.53
N LEU A 26 -2.60 5.52 -10.56
CA LEU A 26 -2.89 4.18 -11.06
C LEU A 26 -1.62 3.48 -11.53
N PHE A 27 -0.80 4.15 -12.34
CA PHE A 27 0.44 3.56 -12.84
C PHE A 27 1.44 3.28 -11.72
N ALA A 28 1.53 4.15 -10.72
CA ALA A 28 2.36 3.91 -9.54
C ALA A 28 1.89 2.68 -8.77
N SER A 29 0.57 2.53 -8.62
CA SER A 29 -0.04 1.37 -7.96
C SER A 29 0.21 0.09 -8.75
N VAL A 30 0.10 0.14 -10.07
CA VAL A 30 0.36 -1.00 -10.95
C VAL A 30 1.82 -1.45 -10.82
N ASP A 31 2.75 -0.51 -10.83
CA ASP A 31 4.17 -0.83 -10.67
C ASP A 31 4.45 -1.51 -9.34
N HIS A 32 3.86 -1.00 -8.27
CA HIS A 32 4.02 -1.58 -6.94
C HIS A 32 3.44 -3.00 -6.88
N LEU A 33 2.22 -3.17 -7.38
CA LEU A 33 1.57 -4.49 -7.42
C LEU A 33 2.35 -5.46 -8.28
N ASN A 34 2.77 -5.03 -9.46
CA ASN A 34 3.52 -5.89 -10.38
C ASN A 34 4.84 -6.34 -9.76
N GLY A 35 5.53 -5.45 -9.05
CA GLY A 35 6.75 -5.79 -8.33
C GLY A 35 6.52 -6.88 -7.28
N LYS A 36 5.44 -6.77 -6.50
CA LYS A 36 5.07 -7.79 -5.52
C LYS A 36 4.75 -9.12 -6.17
N MET A 37 4.00 -9.09 -7.29
CA MET A 37 3.64 -10.31 -8.02
C MET A 37 4.88 -10.98 -8.62
N GLU A 38 5.83 -10.20 -9.14
CA GLU A 38 7.10 -10.74 -9.67
C GLU A 38 7.92 -11.42 -8.57
N GLU A 39 8.00 -10.83 -7.39
CA GLU A 39 8.70 -11.42 -6.25
C GLU A 39 8.10 -12.78 -5.86
N ILE A 40 6.76 -12.83 -5.81
CA ILE A 40 6.05 -14.07 -5.45
C ILE A 40 6.26 -15.14 -6.52
N ARG A 41 6.18 -14.75 -7.80
CA ARG A 41 6.42 -15.67 -8.90
C ARG A 41 7.84 -16.22 -8.85
N ALA A 42 8.82 -15.36 -8.61
CA ALA A 42 10.23 -15.75 -8.55
C ALA A 42 10.52 -16.73 -7.41
N SER A 43 9.74 -16.72 -6.34
CA SER A 43 9.91 -17.66 -5.22
C SER A 43 9.65 -19.11 -5.64
N GLY A 44 8.87 -19.32 -6.69
CA GLY A 44 8.51 -20.64 -7.20
C GLY A 44 7.58 -21.46 -6.32
N LYS A 45 7.18 -20.92 -5.16
CA LYS A 45 6.32 -21.64 -4.22
C LYS A 45 4.84 -21.53 -4.54
N ILE A 46 4.46 -20.49 -5.26
CA ILE A 46 3.07 -20.19 -5.61
C ILE A 46 2.96 -20.15 -7.12
N ILE A 47 2.07 -20.96 -7.67
CA ILE A 47 1.88 -21.09 -9.10
C ILE A 47 0.47 -20.64 -9.48
N GLY A 48 0.36 -19.93 -10.59
CA GLY A 48 -0.91 -19.41 -11.10
C GLY A 48 -1.10 -17.96 -10.78
N MET A 49 -1.52 -17.20 -11.80
CA MET A 49 -1.67 -15.74 -11.69
C MET A 49 -2.67 -15.34 -10.61
N GLU A 50 -3.78 -16.06 -10.50
CA GLU A 50 -4.81 -15.76 -9.51
C GLU A 50 -4.25 -15.86 -8.09
N ARG A 51 -3.52 -16.95 -7.80
CA ARG A 51 -2.92 -17.17 -6.48
C ARG A 51 -1.83 -16.14 -6.19
N ILE A 52 -1.01 -15.82 -7.17
CA ILE A 52 0.02 -14.81 -7.06
C ILE A 52 -0.61 -13.46 -6.75
N ALA A 53 -1.68 -13.09 -7.47
CA ALA A 53 -2.40 -11.84 -7.25
C ALA A 53 -2.99 -11.76 -5.84
N VAL A 54 -3.60 -12.84 -5.35
CA VAL A 54 -4.17 -12.89 -4.01
C VAL A 54 -3.08 -12.72 -2.95
N MET A 55 -1.96 -13.40 -3.10
CA MET A 55 -0.86 -13.28 -2.16
C MET A 55 -0.25 -11.88 -2.19
N ALA A 56 -0.11 -11.28 -3.37
CA ALA A 56 0.37 -9.91 -3.50
C ALA A 56 -0.58 -8.93 -2.80
N ALA A 57 -1.89 -9.11 -3.01
CA ALA A 57 -2.90 -8.27 -2.37
C ALA A 57 -2.84 -8.38 -0.85
N LEU A 58 -2.68 -9.59 -0.31
CA LEU A 58 -2.54 -9.81 1.13
C LEU A 58 -1.29 -9.14 1.68
N ASN A 59 -0.17 -9.27 0.98
CA ASN A 59 1.09 -8.64 1.39
C ASN A 59 0.97 -7.11 1.41
N ILE A 60 0.38 -6.53 0.38
CA ILE A 60 0.17 -5.09 0.29
C ILE A 60 -0.78 -4.62 1.39
N SER A 61 -1.87 -5.34 1.62
CA SER A 61 -2.81 -5.02 2.69
C SER A 61 -2.15 -5.07 4.05
N ASN A 62 -1.30 -6.07 4.29
CA ASN A 62 -0.55 -6.18 5.53
C ASN A 62 0.43 -5.02 5.71
N GLU A 63 1.14 -4.63 4.66
CA GLU A 63 2.04 -3.49 4.69
C GLU A 63 1.29 -2.20 5.00
N PHE A 64 0.13 -2.01 4.38
CA PHE A 64 -0.72 -0.84 4.62
C PHE A 64 -1.17 -0.77 6.08
N LEU A 65 -1.67 -1.89 6.62
CA LEU A 65 -2.13 -1.94 8.01
C LEU A 65 -0.99 -1.74 9.00
N SER A 66 0.17 -2.31 8.73
CA SER A 66 1.36 -2.14 9.57
C SER A 66 1.83 -0.68 9.58
N ALA A 67 1.87 -0.04 8.43
CA ALA A 67 2.23 1.38 8.32
C ALA A 67 1.22 2.27 9.06
N LYS A 68 -0.06 1.95 8.95
CA LYS A 68 -1.13 2.69 9.63
C LYS A 68 -1.02 2.55 11.16
N ILE A 69 -0.74 1.35 11.64
CA ILE A 69 -0.56 1.09 13.07
C ILE A 69 0.66 1.85 13.58
N GLU A 70 1.77 1.82 12.87
CA GLU A 70 2.99 2.52 13.25
C GLU A 70 2.78 4.03 13.29
N GLN A 71 2.10 4.59 12.31
CA GLN A 71 1.76 6.01 12.28
C GLN A 71 0.90 6.40 13.48
N HIS A 72 -0.09 5.59 13.81
CA HIS A 72 -0.96 5.83 14.95
C HIS A 72 -0.17 5.79 16.27
N ARG A 73 0.74 4.84 16.41
CA ARG A 73 1.62 4.74 17.57
C ARG A 73 2.49 5.98 17.74
N GLU A 74 3.09 6.46 16.65
CA GLU A 74 3.91 7.68 16.67
C GLU A 74 3.13 8.89 17.13
N ILE A 75 1.88 9.03 16.66
CA ILE A 75 1.00 10.11 17.07
C ILE A 75 0.68 10.02 18.56
N GLU A 76 0.34 8.85 19.05
CA GLU A 76 0.05 8.62 20.47
C GLU A 76 1.25 8.93 21.36
N GLU A 77 2.44 8.48 20.98
CA GLU A 77 3.67 8.75 21.72
C GLU A 77 3.97 10.25 21.75
N THR A 78 3.78 10.95 20.64
CA THR A 78 3.98 12.39 20.55
C THR A 78 3.01 13.12 21.48
N MET A 79 1.75 12.75 21.45
CA MET A 79 0.72 13.35 22.31
C MET A 79 1.01 13.10 23.79
N HIS A 80 1.45 11.90 24.12
CA HIS A 80 1.82 11.55 25.49
C HIS A 80 3.00 12.40 25.98
N ARG A 81 4.02 12.58 25.16
CA ARG A 81 5.18 13.42 25.48
C ARG A 81 4.79 14.88 25.67
N LEU A 82 3.88 15.41 24.85
CA LEU A 82 3.38 16.76 24.99
C LEU A 82 2.59 16.93 26.29
N SER A 83 1.76 15.95 26.65
CA SER A 83 1.00 15.97 27.90
C SER A 83 1.94 16.00 29.11
N GLU A 84 2.98 15.17 29.11
CA GLU A 84 3.99 15.15 30.18
C GLU A 84 4.68 16.50 30.34
N LYS A 85 5.06 17.14 29.23
CA LYS A 85 5.68 18.47 29.25
C LYS A 85 4.77 19.53 29.83
N ILE A 86 3.49 19.49 29.47
CA ILE A 86 2.49 20.42 29.96
C ILE A 86 2.29 20.23 31.47
N ASP A 87 2.17 18.99 31.92
CA ASP A 87 2.01 18.65 33.32
C ASP A 87 3.22 19.15 34.14
N LYS A 88 4.43 18.96 33.66
CA LYS A 88 5.64 19.45 34.30
C LYS A 88 5.67 20.97 34.38
N SER A 89 5.21 21.65 33.30
CA SER A 89 5.15 23.11 33.28
C SER A 89 4.13 23.66 34.27
N LEU A 90 3.01 22.99 34.43
CA LEU A 90 1.93 23.43 35.32
C LEU A 90 2.16 22.99 36.77
N GLY A 91 2.80 21.85 36.95
CA GLY A 91 3.05 21.28 38.28
C GLY A 91 4.31 21.75 38.93
N GLY A 92 5.13 22.47 38.18
CA GLY A 92 6.42 22.96 38.64
C GLY A 92 6.33 24.17 39.45
#